data_5c035a593645b2ed2c6fc24b0253cab4
#
_entry.id   5c035a593645b2ed2c6fc24b0253cab4
#
_cell.length_a   1.000
_cell.length_b   1.000
_cell.length_c   1.000
_cell.angle_alpha   90.00
_cell.angle_beta   90.00
_cell.angle_gamma   90.00
#
_symmetry.space_group_name_H-M   'P 1'
#
loop_
_entity.id
_entity.type
_entity.pdbx_description
1 polymer ?
#
loop_
_entity_poly.entity_id
_entity_poly.type
_entity_poly.pdbx_seq_one_letter_code
_entity_poly.pdbx_strand_id
1 'polypeptide(L)'
;MHYDVEGNAPETSKWMSEYVSLAEKEANGGDVDSMLDLGKLFYTGSRLYPKNLEKARYWFTRAADSGNAAAQYQVAVMASKGTGGPKDEKTASRYYEKALQTWRKEADAGDSKAALWAALVYERKLVPDSSPEKSVPYLLHAAESGNLTAQGLLAFKYRDGLGVPQDAAKAVEWFEKAAGRKDLGAVMELGMMYRDGKYMPPDREKALNWFEKGAEWKDPYSMDALADMLMEGSPSGEQAARALALYREAAAIGYPPAALKAAELLQNGKGGELDADEAYRLLRRAADATGDPKAMYMLAQVYYTRGDDAQGDSLMKASAQAAYLPAMNRMARLHLLPGSTLSWNPVLSYYYWNQAGELGDEGAASAAFWLLWGSMAALSLVIFLVVWRFHRFAVRRLAEQQKQEQQSSDDA
;
A
#
# COMPACT_ATOMS: atom_id res chain seq x y z
N MET A 1 25.69 -8.59 -13.07
CA MET A 1 27.11 -8.64 -12.69
C MET A 1 27.40 -7.42 -11.84
N HIS A 2 27.44 -7.58 -10.51
CA HIS A 2 28.01 -6.58 -9.60
C HIS A 2 29.51 -6.77 -9.65
N TYR A 3 30.21 -5.83 -10.27
CA TYR A 3 31.66 -5.72 -10.09
C TYR A 3 31.91 -4.85 -8.85
N ASP A 4 32.47 -5.46 -7.81
CA ASP A 4 33.08 -4.74 -6.69
C ASP A 4 34.23 -3.87 -7.23
N VAL A 5 34.05 -2.58 -7.25
CA VAL A 5 35.04 -1.61 -7.77
C VAL A 5 35.56 -0.76 -6.60
N GLU A 6 36.07 -1.40 -5.56
CA GLU A 6 36.79 -0.67 -4.48
C GLU A 6 38.32 -0.55 -4.70
N GLY A 7 38.88 -1.11 -5.79
CA GLY A 7 40.35 -1.21 -5.98
C GLY A 7 41.02 -0.21 -6.92
N ASN A 8 40.33 0.38 -7.94
CA ASN A 8 41.06 1.13 -9.00
C ASN A 8 40.25 2.31 -9.57
N ALA A 9 39.86 3.28 -8.73
CA ALA A 9 39.09 4.42 -9.15
C ALA A 9 39.72 5.25 -10.32
N PRO A 10 41.03 5.43 -10.44
CA PRO A 10 41.65 6.11 -11.58
C PRO A 10 41.53 5.36 -12.91
N GLU A 11 41.75 4.06 -12.90
CA GLU A 11 41.64 3.24 -14.11
C GLU A 11 40.21 3.11 -14.60
N THR A 12 39.24 2.91 -13.69
CA THR A 12 37.83 2.87 -14.02
C THR A 12 37.34 4.20 -14.63
N SER A 13 37.87 5.30 -14.15
CA SER A 13 37.58 6.63 -14.70
C SER A 13 38.11 6.80 -16.11
N LYS A 14 39.33 6.32 -16.36
CA LYS A 14 39.95 6.34 -17.69
C LYS A 14 39.17 5.48 -18.70
N TRP A 15 38.88 4.23 -18.35
CA TRP A 15 38.11 3.31 -19.21
C TRP A 15 36.71 3.86 -19.54
N MET A 16 36.02 4.43 -18.56
CA MET A 16 34.68 5.02 -18.80
C MET A 16 34.78 6.26 -19.70
N SER A 17 35.81 7.07 -19.57
CA SER A 17 36.02 8.22 -20.44
C SER A 17 36.33 7.80 -21.88
N GLU A 18 37.19 6.77 -22.06
CA GLU A 18 37.49 6.20 -23.37
C GLU A 18 36.23 5.57 -24.00
N TYR A 19 35.43 4.82 -23.20
CA TYR A 19 34.16 4.27 -23.66
C TYR A 19 33.20 5.33 -24.16
N VAL A 20 32.97 6.40 -23.37
CA VAL A 20 32.06 7.48 -23.75
C VAL A 20 32.56 8.22 -25.00
N SER A 21 33.87 8.47 -25.11
CA SER A 21 34.46 9.12 -26.29
C SER A 21 34.29 8.24 -27.54
N LEU A 22 34.50 6.92 -27.44
CA LEU A 22 34.27 6.00 -28.54
C LEU A 22 32.78 5.93 -28.90
N ALA A 23 31.91 5.78 -27.93
CA ALA A 23 30.46 5.75 -28.16
C ALA A 23 29.95 7.06 -28.80
N GLU A 24 30.47 8.23 -28.38
CA GLU A 24 30.14 9.51 -29.03
C GLU A 24 30.62 9.56 -30.48
N LYS A 25 31.80 9.00 -30.79
CA LYS A 25 32.32 8.91 -32.17
C LYS A 25 31.43 8.00 -33.03
N GLU A 26 31.10 6.83 -32.54
CA GLU A 26 30.23 5.85 -33.24
C GLU A 26 28.80 6.42 -33.43
N ALA A 27 28.20 6.98 -32.37
CA ALA A 27 26.90 7.62 -32.42
C ALA A 27 26.86 8.81 -33.40
N ASN A 28 27.93 9.59 -33.47
CA ASN A 28 28.07 10.66 -34.48
C ASN A 28 28.24 10.10 -35.90
N GLY A 29 28.81 8.90 -36.03
CA GLY A 29 28.87 8.13 -37.28
C GLY A 29 27.55 7.49 -37.70
N GLY A 30 26.49 7.58 -36.85
CA GLY A 30 25.16 7.05 -37.16
C GLY A 30 24.83 5.73 -36.48
N ASP A 31 25.70 5.21 -35.59
CA ASP A 31 25.43 3.99 -34.86
C ASP A 31 24.33 4.19 -33.82
N VAL A 32 23.18 3.51 -34.04
CA VAL A 32 21.99 3.65 -33.23
C VAL A 32 22.16 3.05 -31.82
N ASP A 33 22.92 1.97 -31.69
CA ASP A 33 23.13 1.31 -30.40
C ASP A 33 23.98 2.21 -29.48
N SER A 34 25.04 2.82 -30.03
CA SER A 34 25.84 3.82 -29.30
C SER A 34 25.00 5.06 -28.90
N MET A 35 24.09 5.53 -29.75
CA MET A 35 23.14 6.60 -29.38
C MET A 35 22.24 6.20 -28.20
N LEU A 36 21.71 4.96 -28.21
CA LEU A 36 20.88 4.44 -27.14
C LEU A 36 21.65 4.32 -25.81
N ASP A 37 22.88 3.85 -25.87
CA ASP A 37 23.71 3.67 -24.69
C ASP A 37 24.13 4.99 -24.07
N LEU A 38 24.49 5.98 -24.87
CA LEU A 38 24.71 7.34 -24.41
C LEU A 38 23.42 7.96 -23.82
N GLY A 39 22.29 7.78 -24.50
CA GLY A 39 20.98 8.21 -23.99
C GLY A 39 20.68 7.62 -22.60
N LYS A 40 20.86 6.30 -22.42
CA LYS A 40 20.68 5.63 -21.13
C LYS A 40 21.67 6.13 -20.09
N LEU A 41 22.96 6.22 -20.43
CA LEU A 41 24.00 6.71 -19.53
C LEU A 41 23.66 8.09 -18.97
N PHE A 42 23.32 9.06 -19.82
CA PHE A 42 22.96 10.39 -19.38
C PHE A 42 21.58 10.47 -18.70
N TYR A 43 20.68 9.54 -18.97
CA TYR A 43 19.37 9.47 -18.32
C TYR A 43 19.48 8.95 -16.87
N THR A 44 20.23 7.88 -16.66
CA THR A 44 20.42 7.30 -15.32
C THR A 44 21.49 8.01 -14.51
N GLY A 45 22.55 8.46 -15.18
CA GLY A 45 23.76 8.94 -14.58
C GLY A 45 24.64 7.79 -14.03
N SER A 46 25.87 8.15 -13.71
CA SER A 46 26.83 7.30 -13.01
C SER A 46 27.69 8.18 -12.09
N ARG A 47 28.53 7.53 -11.26
CA ARG A 47 29.48 8.28 -10.40
C ARG A 47 30.41 9.22 -11.20
N LEU A 48 30.77 8.82 -12.42
CA LEU A 48 31.72 9.55 -13.28
C LEU A 48 31.00 10.48 -14.28
N TYR A 49 29.78 10.10 -14.68
CA TYR A 49 28.95 10.86 -15.60
C TYR A 49 27.64 11.17 -14.90
N PRO A 50 27.52 12.32 -14.27
CA PRO A 50 26.30 12.72 -13.57
C PRO A 50 25.14 12.79 -14.57
N LYS A 51 23.94 12.51 -14.04
CA LYS A 51 22.70 12.56 -14.79
C LYS A 51 22.57 13.90 -15.55
N ASN A 52 22.34 13.80 -16.87
CA ASN A 52 22.11 14.94 -17.74
C ASN A 52 20.96 14.64 -18.71
N LEU A 53 19.79 15.10 -18.32
CA LEU A 53 18.55 14.76 -19.04
C LEU A 53 18.45 15.44 -20.42
N GLU A 54 19.11 16.57 -20.62
CA GLU A 54 19.16 17.25 -21.93
C GLU A 54 20.01 16.44 -22.92
N LYS A 55 21.21 16.00 -22.51
CA LYS A 55 22.05 15.10 -23.32
C LYS A 55 21.35 13.77 -23.57
N ALA A 56 20.66 13.21 -22.57
CA ALA A 56 19.87 12.00 -22.75
C ALA A 56 18.81 12.17 -23.83
N ARG A 57 18.01 13.27 -23.74
CA ARG A 57 16.99 13.58 -24.74
C ARG A 57 17.57 13.79 -26.12
N TYR A 58 18.73 14.46 -26.23
CA TYR A 58 19.43 14.64 -27.49
C TYR A 58 19.78 13.30 -28.16
N TRP A 59 20.43 12.40 -27.42
CA TRP A 59 20.85 11.11 -27.98
C TRP A 59 19.66 10.21 -28.30
N PHE A 60 18.66 10.14 -27.42
CA PHE A 60 17.43 9.39 -27.73
C PHE A 60 16.69 9.96 -28.92
N THR A 61 16.68 11.29 -29.14
CA THR A 61 16.03 11.89 -30.30
C THR A 61 16.76 11.48 -31.59
N ARG A 62 18.08 11.47 -31.61
CA ARG A 62 18.84 11.01 -32.78
C ARG A 62 18.58 9.53 -33.09
N ALA A 63 18.58 8.67 -32.08
CA ALA A 63 18.21 7.26 -32.25
C ALA A 63 16.77 7.08 -32.74
N ALA A 64 15.85 7.89 -32.23
CA ALA A 64 14.44 7.90 -32.65
C ALA A 64 14.24 8.33 -34.10
N ASP A 65 14.99 9.34 -34.55
CA ASP A 65 14.94 9.82 -35.91
C ASP A 65 15.61 8.83 -36.92
N SER A 66 16.49 7.97 -36.43
CA SER A 66 17.00 6.81 -37.17
C SER A 66 16.02 5.63 -37.24
N GLY A 67 14.81 5.78 -36.66
CA GLY A 67 13.74 4.78 -36.77
C GLY A 67 13.66 3.79 -35.62
N ASN A 68 14.50 3.91 -34.58
CA ASN A 68 14.45 3.00 -33.44
C ASN A 68 13.19 3.23 -32.58
N ALA A 69 12.32 2.23 -32.51
CA ALA A 69 11.03 2.32 -31.81
C ALA A 69 11.16 2.54 -30.31
N ALA A 70 12.14 1.91 -29.64
CA ALA A 70 12.39 2.09 -28.22
C ALA A 70 12.85 3.52 -27.90
N ALA A 71 13.70 4.11 -28.75
CA ALA A 71 14.10 5.51 -28.63
C ALA A 71 12.92 6.46 -28.91
N GLN A 72 12.09 6.18 -29.91
CA GLN A 72 10.86 6.94 -30.17
C GLN A 72 9.93 6.97 -28.95
N TYR A 73 9.70 5.81 -28.32
CA TYR A 73 8.92 5.72 -27.10
C TYR A 73 9.58 6.51 -25.94
N GLN A 74 10.89 6.39 -25.79
CA GLN A 74 11.60 7.12 -24.72
C GLN A 74 11.54 8.64 -24.90
N VAL A 75 11.70 9.14 -26.14
CA VAL A 75 11.52 10.57 -26.45
C VAL A 75 10.09 11.02 -26.14
N ALA A 76 9.08 10.20 -26.50
CA ALA A 76 7.68 10.49 -26.19
C ALA A 76 7.45 10.61 -24.67
N VAL A 77 7.98 9.67 -23.87
CA VAL A 77 7.91 9.72 -22.40
C VAL A 77 8.61 10.97 -21.85
N MET A 78 9.79 11.31 -22.36
CA MET A 78 10.52 12.51 -21.93
C MET A 78 9.78 13.80 -22.30
N ALA A 79 9.17 13.85 -23.48
CA ALA A 79 8.39 15.00 -23.91
C ALA A 79 7.09 15.17 -23.10
N SER A 80 6.38 14.08 -22.78
CA SER A 80 5.14 14.13 -22.00
C SER A 80 5.39 14.57 -20.54
N LYS A 81 6.58 14.27 -20.00
CA LYS A 81 6.96 14.63 -18.63
C LYS A 81 7.74 15.94 -18.51
N GLY A 82 8.15 16.54 -19.64
CA GLY A 82 9.06 17.69 -19.60
C GLY A 82 10.48 17.33 -19.13
N THR A 83 10.91 16.07 -19.35
CA THR A 83 12.21 15.59 -18.90
C THR A 83 13.29 15.93 -19.95
N GLY A 84 14.31 16.68 -19.54
CA GLY A 84 15.39 17.12 -20.44
C GLY A 84 14.95 18.19 -21.47
N GLY A 85 13.89 18.93 -21.15
CA GLY A 85 13.35 20.01 -21.95
C GLY A 85 11.91 20.32 -21.58
N PRO A 86 11.25 21.27 -22.25
CA PRO A 86 9.87 21.61 -21.94
C PRO A 86 8.92 20.44 -22.20
N LYS A 87 7.83 20.40 -21.40
CA LYS A 87 6.72 19.49 -21.63
C LYS A 87 6.06 19.82 -22.98
N ASP A 88 5.86 18.79 -23.82
CA ASP A 88 5.28 18.95 -25.15
C ASP A 88 4.46 17.69 -25.51
N GLU A 89 3.16 17.75 -25.26
CA GLU A 89 2.23 16.66 -25.52
C GLU A 89 2.09 16.35 -27.02
N LYS A 90 2.23 17.36 -27.88
CA LYS A 90 2.14 17.17 -29.34
C LYS A 90 3.34 16.37 -29.85
N THR A 91 4.53 16.70 -29.38
CA THR A 91 5.74 15.91 -29.68
C THR A 91 5.63 14.52 -29.08
N ALA A 92 5.13 14.37 -27.86
CA ALA A 92 4.93 13.07 -27.23
C ALA A 92 4.00 12.18 -28.06
N SER A 93 2.81 12.67 -28.43
CA SER A 93 1.84 11.92 -29.26
C SER A 93 2.47 11.48 -30.58
N ARG A 94 3.14 12.38 -31.28
CA ARG A 94 3.80 12.07 -32.55
C ARG A 94 4.83 10.95 -32.44
N TYR A 95 5.63 10.95 -31.38
CA TYR A 95 6.64 9.90 -31.17
C TYR A 95 6.05 8.59 -30.65
N TYR A 96 4.96 8.60 -29.86
CA TYR A 96 4.21 7.39 -29.55
C TYR A 96 3.60 6.75 -30.78
N GLU A 97 3.04 7.53 -31.71
CA GLU A 97 2.50 7.04 -32.98
C GLU A 97 3.59 6.43 -33.87
N LYS A 98 4.76 7.08 -33.99
CA LYS A 98 5.92 6.52 -34.71
C LYS A 98 6.38 5.19 -34.10
N ALA A 99 6.55 5.13 -32.76
CA ALA A 99 6.95 3.92 -32.08
C ALA A 99 5.94 2.78 -32.29
N LEU A 100 4.64 3.08 -32.18
CA LEU A 100 3.59 2.11 -32.45
C LEU A 100 3.65 1.60 -33.90
N GLN A 101 3.82 2.49 -34.87
CA GLN A 101 3.90 2.10 -36.30
C GLN A 101 5.09 1.16 -36.52
N THR A 102 6.25 1.47 -35.95
CA THR A 102 7.45 0.63 -36.07
C THR A 102 7.23 -0.73 -35.42
N TRP A 103 6.74 -0.74 -34.16
CA TRP A 103 6.48 -2.00 -33.44
C TRP A 103 5.41 -2.86 -34.11
N ARG A 104 4.38 -2.26 -34.70
CA ARG A 104 3.40 -3.03 -35.47
C ARG A 104 4.04 -3.72 -36.64
N LYS A 105 4.88 -3.02 -37.44
CA LYS A 105 5.59 -3.60 -38.56
C LYS A 105 6.52 -4.74 -38.13
N GLU A 106 7.24 -4.57 -37.02
CA GLU A 106 8.11 -5.59 -36.45
C GLU A 106 7.31 -6.80 -35.92
N ALA A 107 6.18 -6.54 -35.25
CA ALA A 107 5.26 -7.58 -34.78
C ALA A 107 4.67 -8.38 -35.95
N ASP A 108 4.26 -7.73 -37.03
CA ASP A 108 3.75 -8.39 -38.25
C ASP A 108 4.87 -9.24 -38.92
N ALA A 109 6.14 -8.89 -38.71
CA ALA A 109 7.28 -9.70 -39.11
C ALA A 109 7.66 -10.83 -38.13
N GLY A 110 6.90 -11.00 -37.03
CA GLY A 110 7.05 -12.07 -36.07
C GLY A 110 7.80 -11.70 -34.79
N ASP A 111 8.15 -10.43 -34.57
CA ASP A 111 8.80 -10.02 -33.32
C ASP A 111 7.78 -9.93 -32.16
N SER A 112 7.83 -10.91 -31.27
CA SER A 112 6.96 -11.01 -30.09
C SER A 112 7.21 -9.91 -29.05
N LYS A 113 8.43 -9.34 -28.99
CA LYS A 113 8.73 -8.22 -28.09
C LYS A 113 8.09 -6.93 -28.65
N ALA A 114 8.21 -6.72 -29.94
CA ALA A 114 7.54 -5.60 -30.62
C ALA A 114 6.02 -5.70 -30.47
N ALA A 115 5.45 -6.91 -30.61
CA ALA A 115 4.03 -7.15 -30.35
C ALA A 115 3.62 -6.74 -28.92
N LEU A 116 4.38 -7.14 -27.89
CA LEU A 116 4.11 -6.69 -26.52
C LEU A 116 4.12 -5.16 -26.41
N TRP A 117 5.14 -4.49 -26.99
CA TRP A 117 5.23 -3.03 -26.90
C TRP A 117 4.09 -2.33 -27.64
N ALA A 118 3.71 -2.82 -28.82
CA ALA A 118 2.54 -2.31 -29.53
C ALA A 118 1.26 -2.44 -28.70
N ALA A 119 1.05 -3.58 -28.06
CA ALA A 119 -0.05 -3.80 -27.14
C ALA A 119 -0.03 -2.80 -25.96
N LEU A 120 1.11 -2.60 -25.32
CA LEU A 120 1.27 -1.68 -24.19
C LEU A 120 0.99 -0.22 -24.55
N VAL A 121 1.28 0.20 -25.78
CA VAL A 121 0.92 1.54 -26.25
C VAL A 121 -0.61 1.73 -26.26
N TYR A 122 -1.36 0.73 -26.75
CA TYR A 122 -2.81 0.76 -26.73
C TYR A 122 -3.37 0.68 -25.29
N GLU A 123 -2.85 -0.21 -24.45
CA GLU A 123 -3.28 -0.37 -23.05
C GLU A 123 -3.13 0.92 -22.24
N ARG A 124 -2.02 1.61 -22.41
CA ARG A 124 -1.72 2.87 -21.71
C ARG A 124 -2.40 4.10 -22.34
N LYS A 125 -3.16 3.91 -23.39
CA LYS A 125 -3.86 4.99 -24.12
C LYS A 125 -2.89 6.11 -24.55
N LEU A 126 -1.72 5.74 -25.04
CA LEU A 126 -0.66 6.69 -25.42
C LEU A 126 -0.86 7.33 -26.80
N VAL A 127 -1.77 6.80 -27.60
CA VAL A 127 -2.17 7.35 -28.90
C VAL A 127 -3.67 7.60 -28.93
N PRO A 128 -4.15 8.60 -29.69
CA PRO A 128 -5.57 9.01 -29.69
C PRO A 128 -6.56 7.88 -30.00
N ASP A 129 -6.18 6.97 -30.90
CA ASP A 129 -7.03 5.86 -31.36
C ASP A 129 -6.76 4.56 -30.57
N SER A 130 -6.56 4.69 -29.26
CA SER A 130 -6.34 3.55 -28.37
C SER A 130 -7.64 2.95 -27.87
N SER A 131 -7.76 1.63 -27.98
CA SER A 131 -8.83 0.87 -27.34
C SER A 131 -8.33 -0.49 -26.84
N PRO A 132 -8.97 -1.10 -25.83
CA PRO A 132 -8.59 -2.41 -25.34
C PRO A 132 -8.61 -3.50 -26.41
N GLU A 133 -9.53 -3.42 -27.39
CA GLU A 133 -9.66 -4.38 -28.47
C GLU A 133 -8.42 -4.38 -29.38
N LYS A 134 -7.82 -3.19 -29.62
CA LYS A 134 -6.65 -3.05 -30.48
C LYS A 134 -5.38 -3.67 -29.92
N SER A 135 -5.29 -3.82 -28.59
CA SER A 135 -4.15 -4.47 -27.94
C SER A 135 -4.19 -5.99 -28.04
N VAL A 136 -5.40 -6.58 -28.14
CA VAL A 136 -5.60 -8.04 -28.04
C VAL A 136 -4.83 -8.84 -29.09
N PRO A 137 -4.84 -8.53 -30.40
CA PRO A 137 -4.09 -9.29 -31.39
C PRO A 137 -2.58 -9.33 -31.09
N TYR A 138 -2.03 -8.21 -30.64
CA TYR A 138 -0.61 -8.11 -30.29
C TYR A 138 -0.29 -8.83 -28.98
N LEU A 139 -1.17 -8.76 -27.98
CA LEU A 139 -1.02 -9.56 -26.76
C LEU A 139 -1.09 -11.06 -27.05
N LEU A 140 -2.00 -11.49 -27.91
CA LEU A 140 -2.12 -12.88 -28.31
C LEU A 140 -0.84 -13.38 -28.98
N HIS A 141 -0.34 -12.66 -29.97
CA HIS A 141 0.94 -12.97 -30.64
C HIS A 141 2.10 -13.10 -29.64
N ALA A 142 2.25 -12.12 -28.75
CA ALA A 142 3.32 -12.13 -27.75
C ALA A 142 3.14 -13.28 -26.73
N ALA A 143 1.90 -13.55 -26.30
CA ALA A 143 1.58 -14.60 -25.32
C ALA A 143 1.81 -16.01 -25.89
N GLU A 144 1.41 -16.26 -27.15
CA GLU A 144 1.65 -17.51 -27.89
C GLU A 144 3.15 -17.77 -28.09
N SER A 145 3.93 -16.71 -28.28
CA SER A 145 5.39 -16.76 -28.32
C SER A 145 6.05 -16.97 -26.93
N GLY A 146 5.25 -17.12 -25.87
CA GLY A 146 5.72 -17.39 -24.53
C GLY A 146 6.15 -16.17 -23.72
N ASN A 147 5.75 -14.95 -24.10
CA ASN A 147 6.02 -13.77 -23.29
C ASN A 147 5.13 -13.78 -22.02
N LEU A 148 5.74 -13.88 -20.83
CA LEU A 148 5.01 -13.99 -19.55
C LEU A 148 4.13 -12.78 -19.27
N THR A 149 4.63 -11.58 -19.54
CA THR A 149 3.84 -10.34 -19.33
C THR A 149 2.59 -10.33 -20.22
N ALA A 150 2.73 -10.75 -21.49
CA ALA A 150 1.60 -10.82 -22.41
C ALA A 150 0.59 -11.89 -21.99
N GLN A 151 1.06 -13.05 -21.51
CA GLN A 151 0.20 -14.12 -20.99
C GLN A 151 -0.63 -13.64 -19.79
N GLY A 152 -0.01 -12.96 -18.82
CA GLY A 152 -0.70 -12.38 -17.67
C GLY A 152 -1.73 -11.31 -18.09
N LEU A 153 -1.33 -10.36 -18.95
CA LEU A 153 -2.24 -9.32 -19.44
C LEU A 153 -3.43 -9.91 -20.21
N LEU A 154 -3.18 -10.90 -21.05
CA LEU A 154 -4.25 -11.56 -21.82
C LEU A 154 -5.21 -12.34 -20.90
N ALA A 155 -4.66 -13.00 -19.87
CA ALA A 155 -5.46 -13.68 -18.85
C ALA A 155 -6.39 -12.70 -18.12
N PHE A 156 -5.90 -11.54 -17.70
CA PHE A 156 -6.71 -10.47 -17.11
C PHE A 156 -7.80 -9.97 -18.06
N LYS A 157 -7.48 -9.82 -19.35
CA LYS A 157 -8.47 -9.38 -20.33
C LYS A 157 -9.62 -10.38 -20.47
N TYR A 158 -9.33 -11.67 -20.55
CA TYR A 158 -10.39 -12.69 -20.59
C TYR A 158 -11.13 -12.78 -19.26
N ARG A 159 -10.45 -12.63 -18.13
CA ARG A 159 -11.10 -12.63 -16.82
C ARG A 159 -12.12 -11.49 -16.68
N ASP A 160 -11.74 -10.28 -17.08
CA ASP A 160 -12.50 -9.06 -16.83
C ASP A 160 -13.36 -8.61 -18.03
N GLY A 161 -13.23 -9.26 -19.19
CA GLY A 161 -13.95 -8.87 -20.41
C GLY A 161 -13.43 -7.57 -21.05
N LEU A 162 -12.12 -7.28 -20.96
CA LEU A 162 -11.53 -6.02 -21.43
C LEU A 162 -11.02 -6.13 -22.88
N GLY A 163 -11.85 -5.72 -23.84
CA GLY A 163 -11.54 -5.81 -25.27
C GLY A 163 -11.71 -7.21 -25.88
N VAL A 164 -12.19 -8.16 -25.09
CA VAL A 164 -12.64 -9.49 -25.48
C VAL A 164 -13.87 -9.84 -24.65
N PRO A 165 -14.76 -10.74 -25.11
CA PRO A 165 -15.80 -11.30 -24.26
C PRO A 165 -15.19 -11.94 -23.01
N GLN A 166 -15.82 -11.75 -21.84
CA GLN A 166 -15.40 -12.38 -20.61
C GLN A 166 -15.41 -13.91 -20.74
N ASP A 167 -14.31 -14.56 -20.41
CA ASP A 167 -14.13 -16.00 -20.51
C ASP A 167 -13.16 -16.48 -19.42
N ALA A 168 -13.74 -16.96 -18.32
CA ALA A 168 -12.96 -17.44 -17.18
C ALA A 168 -12.10 -18.67 -17.52
N ALA A 169 -12.55 -19.53 -18.43
CA ALA A 169 -11.79 -20.72 -18.81
C ALA A 169 -10.52 -20.33 -19.59
N LYS A 170 -10.63 -19.39 -20.53
CA LYS A 170 -9.46 -18.85 -21.22
C LYS A 170 -8.53 -18.08 -20.29
N ALA A 171 -9.07 -17.36 -19.32
CA ALA A 171 -8.25 -16.68 -18.31
C ALA A 171 -7.41 -17.69 -17.53
N VAL A 172 -8.04 -18.78 -17.06
CA VAL A 172 -7.34 -19.87 -16.36
C VAL A 172 -6.26 -20.49 -17.26
N GLU A 173 -6.57 -20.80 -18.52
CA GLU A 173 -5.59 -21.37 -19.46
C GLU A 173 -4.33 -20.49 -19.60
N TRP A 174 -4.50 -19.17 -19.73
CA TRP A 174 -3.37 -18.25 -19.86
C TRP A 174 -2.61 -18.06 -18.56
N PHE A 175 -3.29 -17.98 -17.42
CA PHE A 175 -2.62 -17.97 -16.12
C PHE A 175 -1.87 -19.27 -15.85
N GLU A 176 -2.40 -20.45 -16.24
CA GLU A 176 -1.70 -21.73 -16.09
C GLU A 176 -0.43 -21.79 -16.93
N LYS A 177 -0.46 -21.25 -18.16
CA LYS A 177 0.74 -21.15 -19.00
C LYS A 177 1.81 -20.28 -18.33
N ALA A 178 1.42 -19.15 -17.74
CA ALA A 178 2.34 -18.26 -17.02
C ALA A 178 2.87 -18.92 -15.73
N ALA A 179 1.98 -19.53 -14.95
CA ALA A 179 2.31 -20.24 -13.71
C ALA A 179 3.25 -21.42 -13.95
N GLY A 180 3.11 -22.14 -15.08
CA GLY A 180 4.04 -23.21 -15.50
C GLY A 180 5.48 -22.72 -15.67
N ARG A 181 5.70 -21.42 -15.81
CA ARG A 181 7.02 -20.76 -15.87
C ARG A 181 7.36 -19.99 -14.60
N LYS A 182 6.75 -20.34 -13.48
CA LYS A 182 6.94 -19.75 -12.15
C LYS A 182 6.57 -18.27 -12.04
N ASP A 183 5.55 -17.84 -12.79
CA ASP A 183 4.95 -16.52 -12.58
C ASP A 183 4.11 -16.56 -11.30
N LEU A 184 4.63 -15.96 -10.23
CA LEU A 184 3.97 -15.94 -8.91
C LEU A 184 2.65 -15.15 -8.94
N GLY A 185 2.56 -14.12 -9.78
CA GLY A 185 1.33 -13.36 -9.97
C GLY A 185 0.22 -14.24 -10.55
N ALA A 186 0.54 -15.05 -11.57
CA ALA A 186 -0.41 -15.97 -12.17
C ALA A 186 -0.86 -17.06 -11.19
N VAL A 187 0.05 -17.57 -10.37
CA VAL A 187 -0.28 -18.55 -9.31
C VAL A 187 -1.27 -17.96 -8.32
N MET A 188 -1.00 -16.76 -7.86
CA MET A 188 -1.87 -16.05 -6.91
C MET A 188 -3.26 -15.78 -7.50
N GLU A 189 -3.33 -15.31 -8.75
CA GLU A 189 -4.60 -15.07 -9.45
C GLU A 189 -5.43 -16.35 -9.64
N LEU A 190 -4.80 -17.48 -10.01
CA LEU A 190 -5.47 -18.78 -10.09
C LEU A 190 -6.04 -19.20 -8.74
N GLY A 191 -5.24 -19.10 -7.69
CA GLY A 191 -5.69 -19.39 -6.33
C GLY A 191 -6.89 -18.56 -5.93
N MET A 192 -6.86 -17.26 -6.16
CA MET A 192 -7.97 -16.35 -5.86
C MET A 192 -9.21 -16.62 -6.71
N MET A 193 -9.06 -16.88 -8.02
CA MET A 193 -10.20 -17.19 -8.90
C MET A 193 -10.96 -18.43 -8.43
N TYR A 194 -10.25 -19.49 -8.03
CA TYR A 194 -10.86 -20.71 -7.48
C TYR A 194 -11.40 -20.53 -6.07
N ARG A 195 -10.79 -19.68 -5.23
CA ARG A 195 -11.27 -19.41 -3.86
C ARG A 195 -12.53 -18.57 -3.85
N ASP A 196 -12.54 -17.45 -4.58
CA ASP A 196 -13.55 -16.40 -4.41
C ASP A 196 -14.87 -16.69 -5.16
N GLY A 197 -14.84 -17.54 -6.16
CA GLY A 197 -16.04 -17.89 -6.94
C GLY A 197 -16.64 -16.75 -7.77
N LYS A 198 -15.91 -15.65 -7.95
CA LYS A 198 -16.41 -14.44 -8.61
C LYS A 198 -16.59 -14.60 -10.11
N TYR A 199 -15.66 -15.31 -10.75
CA TYR A 199 -15.63 -15.48 -12.22
C TYR A 199 -16.02 -16.87 -12.68
N MET A 200 -16.02 -17.84 -11.78
CA MET A 200 -16.31 -19.24 -11.99
C MET A 200 -16.74 -19.85 -10.66
N PRO A 201 -17.43 -21.02 -10.65
CA PRO A 201 -17.77 -21.68 -9.38
C PRO A 201 -16.54 -21.91 -8.51
N PRO A 202 -16.62 -21.65 -7.19
CA PRO A 202 -15.47 -21.81 -6.30
C PRO A 202 -15.08 -23.29 -6.21
N ASP A 203 -13.76 -23.52 -6.12
CA ASP A 203 -13.14 -24.84 -5.96
C ASP A 203 -12.03 -24.74 -4.93
N ARG A 204 -12.36 -25.10 -3.68
CA ARG A 204 -11.44 -24.99 -2.54
C ARG A 204 -10.17 -25.83 -2.73
N GLU A 205 -10.31 -27.02 -3.33
CA GLU A 205 -9.17 -27.93 -3.51
C GLU A 205 -8.18 -27.36 -4.52
N LYS A 206 -8.68 -26.85 -5.65
CA LYS A 206 -7.81 -26.17 -6.62
C LYS A 206 -7.17 -24.91 -6.08
N ALA A 207 -7.92 -24.13 -5.30
CA ALA A 207 -7.34 -22.92 -4.67
C ALA A 207 -6.18 -23.27 -3.74
N LEU A 208 -6.37 -24.28 -2.86
CA LEU A 208 -5.32 -24.78 -1.98
C LEU A 208 -4.08 -25.24 -2.77
N ASN A 209 -4.29 -26.03 -3.83
CA ASN A 209 -3.20 -26.52 -4.67
C ASN A 209 -2.38 -25.41 -5.32
N TRP A 210 -3.03 -24.33 -5.81
CA TRP A 210 -2.31 -23.20 -6.38
C TRP A 210 -1.54 -22.42 -5.32
N PHE A 211 -2.14 -22.14 -4.17
CA PHE A 211 -1.42 -21.47 -3.08
C PHE A 211 -0.29 -22.34 -2.50
N GLU A 212 -0.44 -23.67 -2.46
CA GLU A 212 0.64 -24.59 -2.09
C GLU A 212 1.84 -24.48 -3.03
N LYS A 213 1.61 -24.46 -4.36
CA LYS A 213 2.69 -24.24 -5.34
C LYS A 213 3.40 -22.91 -5.12
N GLY A 214 2.65 -21.82 -4.86
CA GLY A 214 3.25 -20.53 -4.56
C GLY A 214 4.07 -20.56 -3.28
N ALA A 215 3.57 -21.21 -2.23
CA ALA A 215 4.27 -21.38 -0.96
C ALA A 215 5.58 -22.22 -1.13
N GLU A 216 5.57 -23.28 -1.93
CA GLU A 216 6.77 -24.06 -2.29
C GLU A 216 7.85 -23.19 -2.96
N TRP A 217 7.44 -22.20 -3.74
CA TRP A 217 8.35 -21.25 -4.39
C TRP A 217 8.69 -20.03 -3.52
N LYS A 218 8.34 -20.11 -2.23
CA LYS A 218 8.63 -19.07 -1.22
C LYS A 218 7.97 -17.73 -1.52
N ASP A 219 6.79 -17.76 -2.14
CA ASP A 219 5.98 -16.57 -2.31
C ASP A 219 5.21 -16.23 -1.02
N PRO A 220 5.52 -15.10 -0.36
CA PRO A 220 4.89 -14.76 0.92
C PRO A 220 3.39 -14.47 0.82
N TYR A 221 2.91 -14.05 -0.34
CA TYR A 221 1.48 -13.81 -0.58
C TYR A 221 0.70 -15.12 -0.65
N SER A 222 1.25 -16.10 -1.37
CA SER A 222 0.67 -17.45 -1.45
C SER A 222 0.70 -18.17 -0.10
N MET A 223 1.79 -18.01 0.68
CA MET A 223 1.88 -18.56 2.03
C MET A 223 0.79 -17.98 2.94
N ASP A 224 0.58 -16.67 2.89
CA ASP A 224 -0.45 -15.96 3.68
C ASP A 224 -1.85 -16.43 3.27
N ALA A 225 -2.15 -16.49 1.97
CA ALA A 225 -3.44 -16.96 1.46
C ALA A 225 -3.70 -18.42 1.81
N LEU A 226 -2.70 -19.31 1.72
CA LEU A 226 -2.81 -20.71 2.12
C LEU A 226 -3.11 -20.82 3.62
N ALA A 227 -2.38 -20.06 4.45
CA ALA A 227 -2.60 -20.06 5.88
C ALA A 227 -3.98 -19.53 6.26
N ASP A 228 -4.46 -18.47 5.60
CA ASP A 228 -5.83 -17.97 5.77
C ASP A 228 -6.87 -19.06 5.48
N MET A 229 -6.72 -19.77 4.36
CA MET A 229 -7.64 -20.87 4.00
C MET A 229 -7.58 -22.04 4.97
N LEU A 230 -6.42 -22.35 5.56
CA LEU A 230 -6.29 -23.37 6.60
C LEU A 230 -6.98 -22.96 7.90
N MET A 231 -7.06 -21.66 8.17
CA MET A 231 -7.70 -21.09 9.36
C MET A 231 -9.21 -20.84 9.21
N GLU A 232 -9.79 -21.01 8.01
CA GLU A 232 -11.21 -20.83 7.78
C GLU A 232 -12.06 -21.86 8.53
N GLY A 233 -13.17 -21.41 9.11
CA GLY A 233 -14.11 -22.25 9.83
C GLY A 233 -13.58 -22.69 11.20
N SER A 234 -13.55 -24.01 11.44
CA SER A 234 -13.06 -24.60 12.68
C SER A 234 -11.80 -25.43 12.40
N PRO A 235 -10.63 -24.80 12.31
CA PRO A 235 -9.40 -25.49 11.96
C PRO A 235 -9.02 -26.55 13.02
N SER A 236 -8.51 -27.70 12.55
CA SER A 236 -7.86 -28.67 13.45
C SER A 236 -6.57 -28.09 14.03
N GLY A 237 -6.06 -28.66 15.12
CA GLY A 237 -4.76 -28.25 15.68
C GLY A 237 -3.63 -28.36 14.67
N GLU A 238 -3.65 -29.36 13.79
CA GLU A 238 -2.66 -29.55 12.73
C GLU A 238 -2.75 -28.45 11.66
N GLN A 239 -3.98 -28.10 11.22
CA GLN A 239 -4.19 -27.00 10.28
C GLN A 239 -3.73 -25.65 10.85
N ALA A 240 -4.06 -25.39 12.11
CA ALA A 240 -3.64 -24.17 12.78
C ALA A 240 -2.10 -24.11 12.98
N ALA A 241 -1.46 -25.22 13.31
CA ALA A 241 0.01 -25.31 13.41
C ALA A 241 0.69 -25.08 12.05
N ARG A 242 0.13 -25.65 10.97
CA ARG A 242 0.62 -25.43 9.59
C ARG A 242 0.43 -23.98 9.18
N ALA A 243 -0.71 -23.36 9.48
CA ALA A 243 -0.96 -21.94 9.19
C ALA A 243 0.03 -21.04 9.93
N LEU A 244 0.29 -21.30 11.23
CA LEU A 244 1.29 -20.56 12.01
C LEU A 244 2.69 -20.69 11.39
N ALA A 245 3.08 -21.87 10.94
CA ALA A 245 4.37 -22.07 10.27
C ALA A 245 4.49 -21.26 8.97
N LEU A 246 3.44 -21.23 8.15
CA LEU A 246 3.38 -20.45 6.90
C LEU A 246 3.45 -18.94 7.18
N TYR A 247 2.69 -18.43 8.16
CA TYR A 247 2.76 -17.02 8.54
C TYR A 247 4.15 -16.63 9.07
N ARG A 248 4.79 -17.49 9.87
CA ARG A 248 6.17 -17.28 10.35
C ARG A 248 7.15 -17.19 9.18
N GLU A 249 7.03 -18.08 8.21
CA GLU A 249 7.91 -18.10 7.04
C GLU A 249 7.70 -16.86 6.17
N ALA A 250 6.45 -16.49 5.87
CA ALA A 250 6.13 -15.26 5.13
C ALA A 250 6.64 -14.00 5.85
N ALA A 251 6.49 -13.95 7.18
CA ALA A 251 7.03 -12.87 7.99
C ALA A 251 8.57 -12.81 7.95
N ALA A 252 9.24 -13.96 7.94
CA ALA A 252 10.71 -14.04 7.87
C ALA A 252 11.27 -13.52 6.53
N ILE A 253 10.53 -13.72 5.45
CA ILE A 253 10.85 -13.20 4.10
C ILE A 253 10.62 -11.67 4.02
N GLY A 254 9.86 -11.09 4.96
CA GLY A 254 9.60 -9.64 5.03
C GLY A 254 8.19 -9.24 4.62
N TYR A 255 7.20 -10.10 4.84
CA TYR A 255 5.78 -9.79 4.64
C TYR A 255 5.10 -9.46 5.98
N PRO A 256 4.94 -8.17 6.33
CA PRO A 256 4.47 -7.75 7.64
C PRO A 256 3.04 -8.21 8.02
N PRO A 257 2.06 -8.30 7.09
CA PRO A 257 0.73 -8.81 7.44
C PRO A 257 0.76 -10.23 8.04
N ALA A 258 1.63 -11.10 7.53
CA ALA A 258 1.78 -12.44 8.09
C ALA A 258 2.37 -12.42 9.52
N ALA A 259 3.28 -11.49 9.82
CA ALA A 259 3.82 -11.33 11.18
C ALA A 259 2.72 -11.00 12.20
N LEU A 260 1.76 -10.15 11.81
CA LEU A 260 0.61 -9.80 12.64
C LEU A 260 -0.28 -11.02 12.90
N LYS A 261 -0.62 -11.78 11.83
CA LYS A 261 -1.45 -12.99 11.94
C LYS A 261 -0.76 -14.09 12.76
N ALA A 262 0.54 -14.29 12.57
CA ALA A 262 1.32 -15.21 13.39
C ALA A 262 1.29 -14.83 14.88
N ALA A 263 1.44 -13.54 15.18
CA ALA A 263 1.40 -13.04 16.55
C ALA A 263 0.01 -13.24 17.20
N GLU A 264 -1.07 -13.06 16.43
CA GLU A 264 -2.44 -13.34 16.91
C GLU A 264 -2.61 -14.82 17.29
N LEU A 265 -2.11 -15.75 16.46
CA LEU A 265 -2.19 -17.16 16.75
C LEU A 265 -1.38 -17.54 18.00
N LEU A 266 -0.18 -16.99 18.15
CA LEU A 266 0.69 -17.21 19.30
C LEU A 266 0.10 -16.65 20.61
N GLN A 267 -0.56 -15.49 20.57
CA GLN A 267 -1.23 -14.91 21.73
C GLN A 267 -2.45 -15.73 22.19
N ASN A 268 -3.14 -16.36 21.24
CA ASN A 268 -4.36 -17.13 21.52
C ASN A 268 -4.09 -18.63 21.72
N GLY A 269 -2.82 -19.08 21.60
CA GLY A 269 -2.46 -20.50 21.66
C GLY A 269 -3.04 -21.36 20.52
N LYS A 270 -3.57 -20.74 19.47
CA LYS A 270 -4.06 -21.44 18.29
C LYS A 270 -2.87 -21.84 17.41
N GLY A 271 -2.73 -23.12 17.17
CA GLY A 271 -1.66 -23.66 16.33
C GLY A 271 -0.39 -24.06 17.08
N GLY A 272 -0.43 -24.15 18.42
CA GLY A 272 0.70 -24.60 19.22
C GLY A 272 0.70 -24.06 20.63
N GLU A 273 1.88 -23.98 21.23
CA GLU A 273 2.06 -23.38 22.54
C GLU A 273 1.95 -21.85 22.45
N LEU A 274 1.48 -21.25 23.57
CA LEU A 274 1.53 -19.80 23.77
C LEU A 274 2.99 -19.35 23.81
N ASP A 275 3.40 -18.49 22.89
CA ASP A 275 4.72 -17.84 22.90
C ASP A 275 4.58 -16.32 22.83
N ALA A 276 4.47 -15.71 24.00
CA ALA A 276 4.33 -14.26 24.13
C ALA A 276 5.60 -13.50 23.69
N ASP A 277 6.77 -14.12 23.79
CA ASP A 277 8.02 -13.48 23.40
C ASP A 277 8.20 -13.49 21.88
N GLU A 278 7.83 -14.57 21.21
CA GLU A 278 7.81 -14.59 19.75
C GLU A 278 6.74 -13.65 19.21
N ALA A 279 5.52 -13.67 19.77
CA ALA A 279 4.46 -12.73 19.39
C ALA A 279 4.94 -11.27 19.51
N TYR A 280 5.62 -10.92 20.61
CA TYR A 280 6.21 -9.60 20.80
C TYR A 280 7.22 -9.25 19.69
N ARG A 281 8.15 -10.16 19.36
CA ARG A 281 9.15 -9.92 18.31
C ARG A 281 8.51 -9.70 16.94
N LEU A 282 7.49 -10.49 16.60
CA LEU A 282 6.74 -10.38 15.35
C LEU A 282 5.94 -9.08 15.26
N LEU A 283 5.22 -8.71 16.33
CA LEU A 283 4.46 -7.46 16.40
C LEU A 283 5.36 -6.24 16.29
N ARG A 284 6.49 -6.23 16.99
CA ARG A 284 7.48 -5.16 16.90
C ARG A 284 7.99 -5.00 15.49
N ARG A 285 8.37 -6.12 14.85
CA ARG A 285 8.85 -6.10 13.44
C ARG A 285 7.77 -5.56 12.48
N ALA A 286 6.51 -5.97 12.65
CA ALA A 286 5.41 -5.48 11.82
C ALA A 286 5.17 -3.97 12.04
N ALA A 287 5.12 -3.51 13.29
CA ALA A 287 4.94 -2.11 13.63
C ALA A 287 6.07 -1.22 13.09
N ASP A 288 7.32 -1.64 13.28
CA ASP A 288 8.51 -0.89 12.85
C ASP A 288 8.61 -0.82 11.31
N ALA A 289 8.22 -1.88 10.61
CA ALA A 289 8.34 -1.95 9.14
C ALA A 289 7.26 -1.17 8.40
N THR A 290 6.04 -1.13 8.91
CA THR A 290 4.89 -0.58 8.16
C THR A 290 4.17 0.56 8.86
N GLY A 291 4.39 0.74 10.16
CA GLY A 291 3.55 1.63 10.96
C GLY A 291 2.10 1.15 11.05
N ASP A 292 1.85 -0.17 10.91
CA ASP A 292 0.50 -0.74 10.93
C ASP A 292 -0.18 -0.44 12.28
N PRO A 293 -1.34 0.24 12.27
CA PRO A 293 -1.99 0.66 13.51
C PRO A 293 -2.54 -0.50 14.34
N LYS A 294 -2.89 -1.63 13.73
CA LYS A 294 -3.31 -2.83 14.46
C LYS A 294 -2.11 -3.48 15.15
N ALA A 295 -0.95 -3.57 14.47
CA ALA A 295 0.28 -4.05 15.06
C ALA A 295 0.72 -3.18 16.25
N MET A 296 0.66 -1.85 16.12
CA MET A 296 0.94 -0.92 17.22
C MET A 296 -0.01 -1.12 18.41
N TYR A 297 -1.30 -1.28 18.16
CA TYR A 297 -2.29 -1.54 19.19
C TYR A 297 -2.01 -2.84 19.95
N MET A 298 -1.74 -3.93 19.24
CA MET A 298 -1.43 -5.23 19.83
C MET A 298 -0.11 -5.18 20.61
N LEU A 299 0.90 -4.52 20.08
CA LEU A 299 2.18 -4.33 20.75
C LEU A 299 2.01 -3.49 22.03
N ALA A 300 1.18 -2.44 22.01
CA ALA A 300 0.84 -1.67 23.20
C ALA A 300 0.24 -2.55 24.31
N GLN A 301 -0.65 -3.47 23.95
CA GLN A 301 -1.23 -4.41 24.91
C GLN A 301 -0.14 -5.32 25.55
N VAL A 302 0.83 -5.78 24.76
CA VAL A 302 1.96 -6.56 25.28
C VAL A 302 2.81 -5.73 26.24
N TYR A 303 3.07 -4.45 25.96
CA TYR A 303 3.79 -3.57 26.88
C TYR A 303 3.03 -3.37 28.21
N TYR A 304 1.71 -3.17 28.17
CA TYR A 304 0.90 -3.09 29.40
C TYR A 304 0.97 -4.38 30.24
N THR A 305 0.92 -5.56 29.61
CA THR A 305 1.05 -6.82 30.35
C THR A 305 2.44 -7.03 30.94
N ARG A 306 3.46 -6.38 30.39
CA ARG A 306 4.85 -6.40 30.91
C ARG A 306 5.13 -5.29 31.94
N GLY A 307 4.16 -4.40 32.18
CA GLY A 307 4.30 -3.29 33.14
C GLY A 307 5.06 -2.08 32.58
N ASP A 308 5.31 -2.03 31.28
CA ASP A 308 5.90 -0.86 30.59
C ASP A 308 4.78 0.01 30.01
N ASP A 309 4.06 0.67 30.90
CA ASP A 309 2.90 1.49 30.55
C ASP A 309 3.28 2.67 29.66
N ALA A 310 4.47 3.23 29.82
CA ALA A 310 4.92 4.38 29.03
C ALA A 310 5.05 4.05 27.53
N GLN A 311 5.65 2.91 27.21
CA GLN A 311 5.72 2.42 25.82
C GLN A 311 4.33 2.02 25.29
N GLY A 312 3.52 1.38 26.15
CA GLY A 312 2.14 1.03 25.84
C GLY A 312 1.31 2.26 25.46
N ASP A 313 1.35 3.32 26.24
CA ASP A 313 0.64 4.58 25.98
C ASP A 313 1.10 5.26 24.70
N SER A 314 2.41 5.28 24.43
CA SER A 314 2.97 5.87 23.21
C SER A 314 2.45 5.17 21.96
N LEU A 315 2.50 3.83 21.92
CA LEU A 315 2.03 3.02 20.79
C LEU A 315 0.50 3.07 20.64
N MET A 316 -0.23 3.04 21.77
CA MET A 316 -1.69 3.15 21.79
C MET A 316 -2.14 4.49 21.18
N LYS A 317 -1.47 5.59 21.54
CA LYS A 317 -1.71 6.91 21.00
C LYS A 317 -1.38 6.97 19.50
N ALA A 318 -0.23 6.41 19.07
CA ALA A 318 0.14 6.36 17.65
C ALA A 318 -0.89 5.57 16.83
N SER A 319 -1.35 4.43 17.33
CA SER A 319 -2.40 3.62 16.70
C SER A 319 -3.73 4.37 16.58
N ALA A 320 -4.13 5.09 17.63
CA ALA A 320 -5.35 5.91 17.62
C ALA A 320 -5.24 7.10 16.64
N GLN A 321 -4.09 7.74 16.54
CA GLN A 321 -3.80 8.80 15.58
C GLN A 321 -3.84 8.29 14.12
N ALA A 322 -3.50 7.03 13.90
CA ALA A 322 -3.66 6.35 12.62
C ALA A 322 -5.10 5.84 12.36
N ALA A 323 -6.08 6.35 13.11
CA ALA A 323 -7.51 6.06 12.96
C ALA A 323 -7.92 4.59 13.19
N TYR A 324 -7.19 3.85 14.03
CA TYR A 324 -7.57 2.50 14.41
C TYR A 324 -8.64 2.53 15.52
N LEU A 325 -9.87 2.14 15.17
CA LEU A 325 -11.03 2.24 16.06
C LEU A 325 -10.85 1.62 17.47
N PRO A 326 -10.29 0.37 17.60
CA PRO A 326 -10.05 -0.19 18.92
C PRO A 326 -9.10 0.64 19.79
N ALA A 327 -8.06 1.25 19.17
CA ALA A 327 -7.12 2.11 19.88
C ALA A 327 -7.78 3.44 20.31
N MET A 328 -8.58 4.05 19.43
CA MET A 328 -9.32 5.28 19.74
C MET A 328 -10.27 5.05 20.92
N ASN A 329 -11.05 3.96 20.89
CA ASN A 329 -11.94 3.57 21.98
C ASN A 329 -11.18 3.30 23.29
N ARG A 330 -10.03 2.67 23.20
CA ARG A 330 -9.18 2.41 24.37
C ARG A 330 -8.62 3.71 24.96
N MET A 331 -8.11 4.62 24.12
CA MET A 331 -7.62 5.94 24.54
C MET A 331 -8.73 6.76 25.21
N ALA A 332 -9.93 6.79 24.62
CA ALA A 332 -11.06 7.49 25.21
C ALA A 332 -11.38 6.98 26.62
N ARG A 333 -11.40 5.67 26.81
CA ARG A 333 -11.65 5.05 28.13
C ARG A 333 -10.52 5.34 29.13
N LEU A 334 -9.26 5.26 28.71
CA LEU A 334 -8.11 5.54 29.57
C LEU A 334 -8.13 6.97 30.13
N HIS A 335 -8.58 7.95 29.34
CA HIS A 335 -8.74 9.33 29.81
C HIS A 335 -9.90 9.56 30.79
N LEU A 336 -10.81 8.62 30.95
CA LEU A 336 -11.93 8.70 31.92
C LEU A 336 -11.70 7.85 33.18
N LEU A 337 -10.80 6.86 33.14
CA LEU A 337 -10.58 5.96 34.28
C LEU A 337 -9.71 6.62 35.36
N PRO A 338 -10.18 6.72 36.61
CA PRO A 338 -9.34 7.13 37.73
C PRO A 338 -8.21 6.11 37.92
N GLY A 339 -6.98 6.59 38.07
CA GLY A 339 -5.82 5.74 38.28
C GLY A 339 -5.26 5.05 37.01
N SER A 340 -5.72 5.44 35.83
CA SER A 340 -5.05 5.04 34.59
C SER A 340 -3.67 5.70 34.45
N THR A 341 -2.84 5.16 33.58
CA THR A 341 -1.51 5.71 33.26
C THR A 341 -1.59 7.11 32.63
N LEU A 342 -2.73 7.42 32.02
CA LEU A 342 -3.02 8.74 31.42
C LEU A 342 -3.79 9.63 32.39
N SER A 343 -3.53 10.94 32.35
CA SER A 343 -4.26 11.93 33.13
C SER A 343 -5.75 11.95 32.74
N TRP A 344 -6.61 12.06 33.76
CA TRP A 344 -8.05 12.24 33.54
C TRP A 344 -8.32 13.48 32.68
N ASN A 345 -8.91 13.24 31.50
CA ASN A 345 -9.18 14.30 30.53
C ASN A 345 -10.44 13.98 29.69
N PRO A 346 -11.62 14.42 30.15
CA PRO A 346 -12.87 14.13 29.44
C PRO A 346 -12.94 14.78 28.05
N VAL A 347 -12.19 15.86 27.79
CA VAL A 347 -12.14 16.50 26.49
C VAL A 347 -11.44 15.60 25.47
N LEU A 348 -10.31 14.99 25.84
CA LEU A 348 -9.63 14.02 24.98
C LEU A 348 -10.45 12.74 24.82
N SER A 349 -11.16 12.30 25.85
CA SER A 349 -12.08 11.17 25.74
C SER A 349 -13.18 11.44 24.71
N TYR A 350 -13.83 12.63 24.82
CA TYR A 350 -14.81 13.06 23.83
C TYR A 350 -14.23 13.12 22.42
N TYR A 351 -13.03 13.69 22.26
CA TYR A 351 -12.36 13.79 20.98
C TYR A 351 -12.17 12.40 20.32
N TYR A 352 -11.62 11.43 21.04
CA TYR A 352 -11.40 10.09 20.50
C TYR A 352 -12.71 9.36 20.16
N TRP A 353 -13.74 9.47 21.01
CA TRP A 353 -15.04 8.86 20.71
C TRP A 353 -15.78 9.56 19.56
N ASN A 354 -15.67 10.87 19.46
CA ASN A 354 -16.26 11.60 18.33
C ASN A 354 -15.61 11.20 17.01
N GLN A 355 -14.27 11.14 16.97
CA GLN A 355 -13.53 10.69 15.79
C GLN A 355 -13.86 9.23 15.42
N ALA A 356 -13.97 8.34 16.39
CA ALA A 356 -14.38 6.96 16.14
C ALA A 356 -15.82 6.88 15.59
N GLY A 357 -16.73 7.73 16.09
CA GLY A 357 -18.10 7.86 15.59
C GLY A 357 -18.16 8.33 14.14
N GLU A 358 -17.33 9.31 13.76
CA GLU A 358 -17.20 9.79 12.38
C GLU A 358 -16.70 8.69 11.42
N LEU A 359 -15.94 7.72 11.93
CA LEU A 359 -15.48 6.53 11.20
C LEU A 359 -16.50 5.37 11.20
N GLY A 360 -17.71 5.60 11.74
CA GLY A 360 -18.81 4.64 11.71
C GLY A 360 -18.99 3.78 12.96
N ASP A 361 -18.29 4.07 14.07
CA ASP A 361 -18.51 3.40 15.35
C ASP A 361 -19.70 4.05 16.09
N GLU A 362 -20.92 3.48 15.94
CA GLU A 362 -22.15 3.98 16.57
C GLU A 362 -22.07 3.98 18.11
N GLY A 363 -21.37 3.02 18.70
CA GLY A 363 -21.14 2.95 20.14
C GLY A 363 -20.30 4.11 20.64
N ALA A 364 -19.24 4.44 19.91
CA ALA A 364 -18.38 5.59 20.21
C ALA A 364 -19.14 6.93 20.02
N ALA A 365 -19.89 7.06 18.94
CA ALA A 365 -20.74 8.23 18.70
C ALA A 365 -21.73 8.46 19.86
N SER A 366 -22.39 7.39 20.32
CA SER A 366 -23.30 7.45 21.48
C SER A 366 -22.58 7.84 22.77
N ALA A 367 -21.38 7.27 23.01
CA ALA A 367 -20.58 7.60 24.20
C ALA A 367 -20.11 9.06 24.19
N ALA A 368 -19.69 9.60 23.04
CA ALA A 368 -19.33 10.99 22.88
C ALA A 368 -20.53 11.91 23.16
N PHE A 369 -21.71 11.58 22.63
CA PHE A 369 -22.94 12.30 22.87
C PHE A 369 -23.28 12.37 24.36
N TRP A 370 -23.30 11.23 25.07
CA TRP A 370 -23.63 11.20 26.50
C TRP A 370 -22.60 11.91 27.36
N LEU A 371 -21.30 11.87 27.00
CA LEU A 371 -20.26 12.60 27.73
C LEU A 371 -20.46 14.11 27.60
N LEU A 372 -20.80 14.60 26.40
CA LEU A 372 -21.07 16.02 26.17
C LEU A 372 -22.30 16.49 26.94
N TRP A 373 -23.41 15.77 26.83
CA TRP A 373 -24.68 16.13 27.52
C TRP A 373 -24.56 16.01 29.02
N GLY A 374 -23.90 14.97 29.54
CA GLY A 374 -23.67 14.81 30.97
C GLY A 374 -22.82 15.93 31.56
N SER A 375 -21.78 16.39 30.86
CA SER A 375 -21.00 17.55 31.29
C SER A 375 -21.77 18.87 31.26
N MET A 376 -22.63 19.10 30.26
CA MET A 376 -23.50 20.26 30.17
C MET A 376 -24.57 20.26 31.30
N ALA A 377 -25.18 19.12 31.59
CA ALA A 377 -26.12 18.97 32.68
C ALA A 377 -25.48 19.24 34.05
N ALA A 378 -24.26 18.72 34.27
CA ALA A 378 -23.49 18.98 35.48
C ALA A 378 -23.14 20.47 35.64
N LEU A 379 -22.69 21.12 34.55
CA LEU A 379 -22.43 22.56 34.57
C LEU A 379 -23.67 23.38 34.85
N SER A 380 -24.82 23.03 34.25
CA SER A 380 -26.12 23.69 34.47
C SER A 380 -26.56 23.53 35.91
N LEU A 381 -26.36 22.37 36.53
CA LEU A 381 -26.66 22.14 37.94
C LEU A 381 -25.76 22.98 38.86
N VAL A 382 -24.48 23.09 38.56
CA VAL A 382 -23.55 23.95 39.34
C VAL A 382 -23.97 25.41 39.23
N ILE A 383 -24.29 25.91 38.03
CA ILE A 383 -24.75 27.27 37.81
C ILE A 383 -26.08 27.51 38.60
N PHE A 384 -26.99 26.54 38.52
CA PHE A 384 -28.23 26.63 39.27
C PHE A 384 -27.99 26.71 40.78
N LEU A 385 -27.13 25.88 41.35
CA LEU A 385 -26.81 25.89 42.78
C LEU A 385 -26.12 27.18 43.20
N VAL A 386 -25.23 27.73 42.37
CA VAL A 386 -24.58 29.03 42.63
C VAL A 386 -25.61 30.15 42.62
N VAL A 387 -26.43 30.22 41.58
CA VAL A 387 -27.50 31.24 41.46
C VAL A 387 -28.51 31.12 42.62
N TRP A 388 -28.91 29.90 42.97
CA TRP A 388 -29.82 29.66 44.10
C TRP A 388 -29.20 30.10 45.43
N ARG A 389 -27.92 29.85 45.66
CA ARG A 389 -27.20 30.28 46.85
C ARG A 389 -27.09 31.80 46.95
N PHE A 390 -26.80 32.47 45.82
CA PHE A 390 -26.81 33.92 45.75
C PHE A 390 -28.20 34.50 45.99
N HIS A 391 -29.23 33.90 45.41
CA HIS A 391 -30.62 34.33 45.63
C HIS A 391 -30.99 34.19 47.09
N ARG A 392 -30.71 33.07 47.73
CA ARG A 392 -30.97 32.89 49.17
C ARG A 392 -30.25 33.90 50.06
N PHE A 393 -29.01 34.23 49.69
CA PHE A 393 -28.20 35.22 50.41
C PHE A 393 -28.81 36.61 50.27
N ALA A 394 -29.23 37.02 49.07
CA ALA A 394 -29.86 38.29 48.79
C ALA A 394 -31.22 38.45 49.55
N VAL A 395 -32.05 37.40 49.50
CA VAL A 395 -33.32 37.40 50.24
C VAL A 395 -33.11 37.50 51.74
N ARG A 396 -32.12 36.83 52.34
CA ARG A 396 -31.81 37.01 53.77
C ARG A 396 -31.36 38.40 54.13
N ARG A 397 -30.51 39.01 53.29
CA ARG A 397 -30.03 40.38 53.49
C ARG A 397 -31.18 41.43 53.42
N LEU A 398 -32.09 41.27 52.47
CA LEU A 398 -33.27 42.12 52.37
C LEU A 398 -34.22 42.00 53.59
N ALA A 399 -34.40 40.76 54.09
CA ALA A 399 -35.20 40.52 55.30
C ALA A 399 -34.52 41.08 56.55
N GLU A 400 -33.17 41.11 56.63
CA GLU A 400 -32.44 41.72 57.75
C GLU A 400 -32.53 43.25 57.65
N GLN A 401 -32.45 43.84 56.46
CA GLN A 401 -32.64 45.29 56.28
C GLN A 401 -34.04 45.73 56.63
N GLN A 402 -35.06 45.00 56.19
CA GLN A 402 -36.45 45.33 56.56
C GLN A 402 -36.70 45.23 58.08
N LYS A 403 -36.09 44.28 58.79
CA LYS A 403 -36.12 44.18 60.27
C LYS A 403 -35.42 45.35 60.94
N GLN A 404 -34.32 45.84 60.42
CA GLN A 404 -33.61 47.00 60.94
C GLN A 404 -34.39 48.32 60.71
N GLU A 405 -35.03 48.45 59.54
CA GLU A 405 -35.89 49.59 59.24
C GLU A 405 -37.18 49.64 60.10
N GLN A 406 -37.74 48.46 60.40
CA GLN A 406 -38.89 48.35 61.32
C GLN A 406 -38.53 48.70 62.76
N GLN A 407 -37.38 48.20 63.25
CA GLN A 407 -36.84 48.52 64.58
C GLN A 407 -36.54 50.02 64.72
N SER A 408 -36.00 50.66 63.73
CA SER A 408 -35.72 52.09 63.76
C SER A 408 -36.97 52.98 63.69
N SER A 409 -38.08 52.45 63.12
CA SER A 409 -39.37 53.12 63.13
C SER A 409 -40.18 52.94 64.42
N ASP A 410 -39.96 51.89 65.17
CA ASP A 410 -40.58 51.61 66.48
C ASP A 410 -39.89 52.36 67.65
N ASP A 411 -38.57 52.75 67.42
CA ASP A 411 -37.79 53.51 68.41
C ASP A 411 -37.85 55.05 68.17
N ALA A 412 -38.58 55.54 67.13
CA ALA A 412 -38.80 56.99 66.88
C ALA A 412 -40.22 57.43 67.21
#